data_82813f691a17c1e96a66d4d19f3d472a
#
_entry.id   82813f691a17c1e96a66d4d19f3d472a
#
_cell.length_a   1.000
_cell.length_b   1.000
_cell.length_c   1.000
_cell.angle_alpha   90.00
_cell.angle_beta   90.00
_cell.angle_gamma   90.00
#
_symmetry.space_group_name_H-M   'P 1'
#
loop_
_entity.id
_entity.type
_entity.pdbx_description
1 polymer ?
#
loop_
_entity_poly.entity_id
_entity_poly.type
_entity_poly.pdbx_seq_one_letter_code
_entity_poly.pdbx_strand_id
1 'polypeptide(L)'
;MLEASRRGFLAGSAALPAGAAMARGSEDLAVKVAGDLERYIGFGSKQAGGAGDNACGAWLASEIAALGFKIEQQPVSTPYFIPERAELSCGSAKAAIWPQPVVVPTGPEGVTGPLVRIDGAGRAAGSLAGAVALLDLPYARWSTAMVKPVREPIAAAFAAGAKAVVVITNGPTGKVIALNADGRKPMFAGPVALLAPADAGPFLAAAIRGEAATLVVTGEGGRRPASNFIGRLDRGKKTWLAVSTPRSGWYGCAGERGGGVAAWLWLARWASKAVTQHNLAFICNSGHEYENLGAAEALKATAPRPEDTHFWLHLGANVASQEWHDLTGQVLPSIDTQRFLSVTPALLPLARTLFAGQAGLEAPYSSDGLSAGEQTEILAAGYKSVAAVFGLHRHHHVADDDARCVSAANVASTARVFQQLVERVIAG
;
A
#
# COMPACT_ATOMS: atom_id res chain seq x y z
N MET A 1 -71.69 -11.88 -47.35
CA MET A 1 -71.00 -13.09 -46.86
C MET A 1 -69.50 -12.82 -46.91
N LEU A 2 -68.89 -12.73 -45.82
CA LEU A 2 -67.57 -13.15 -45.42
C LEU A 2 -67.06 -12.23 -44.30
N GLU A 3 -66.92 -12.84 -43.16
CA GLU A 3 -66.43 -12.25 -41.89
C GLU A 3 -64.96 -11.84 -41.93
N ALA A 4 -64.63 -10.71 -41.34
CA ALA A 4 -63.25 -10.28 -41.10
C ALA A 4 -62.90 -10.56 -39.67
N SER A 5 -61.92 -11.50 -39.44
CA SER A 5 -61.32 -11.90 -38.18
C SER A 5 -60.40 -10.81 -37.63
N ARG A 6 -60.62 -10.40 -36.38
CA ARG A 6 -59.73 -9.58 -35.56
C ARG A 6 -58.55 -10.41 -35.08
N ARG A 7 -57.33 -10.09 -35.47
CA ARG A 7 -56.11 -10.58 -34.85
C ARG A 7 -55.60 -9.58 -33.78
N GLY A 8 -55.59 -10.05 -32.56
CA GLY A 8 -55.03 -9.30 -31.43
C GLY A 8 -53.51 -9.19 -31.53
N PHE A 9 -52.99 -8.02 -31.23
CA PHE A 9 -51.56 -7.77 -31.03
C PHE A 9 -51.20 -8.20 -29.61
N LEU A 10 -50.44 -9.26 -29.46
CA LEU A 10 -49.72 -9.63 -28.22
C LEU A 10 -48.46 -8.81 -28.18
N ALA A 11 -48.39 -7.87 -27.23
CA ALA A 11 -47.16 -7.18 -26.84
C ALA A 11 -46.28 -8.17 -26.10
N GLY A 12 -45.27 -8.70 -26.76
CA GLY A 12 -44.22 -9.52 -26.15
C GLY A 12 -43.26 -8.61 -25.38
N SER A 13 -43.32 -8.62 -24.04
CA SER A 13 -42.27 -8.07 -23.19
C SER A 13 -41.04 -8.93 -23.34
N ALA A 14 -40.05 -8.47 -24.12
CA ALA A 14 -38.75 -9.12 -24.22
C ALA A 14 -37.99 -8.96 -22.89
N ALA A 15 -38.01 -9.96 -22.05
CA ALA A 15 -37.11 -10.09 -20.93
C ALA A 15 -35.67 -10.20 -21.48
N LEU A 16 -34.81 -9.22 -21.22
CA LEU A 16 -33.41 -9.30 -21.53
C LEU A 16 -32.81 -10.48 -20.75
N PRO A 17 -31.99 -11.35 -21.35
CA PRO A 17 -31.41 -12.48 -20.65
C PRO A 17 -30.49 -11.96 -19.52
N ALA A 18 -30.57 -12.57 -18.33
CA ALA A 18 -29.82 -12.20 -17.12
C ALA A 18 -28.30 -12.04 -17.38
N GLY A 19 -27.74 -12.79 -18.34
CA GLY A 19 -26.34 -12.66 -18.77
C GLY A 19 -26.00 -11.31 -19.41
N ALA A 20 -26.90 -10.69 -20.18
CA ALA A 20 -26.67 -9.37 -20.79
C ALA A 20 -26.72 -8.23 -19.76
N ALA A 21 -27.54 -8.36 -18.71
CA ALA A 21 -27.59 -7.42 -17.61
C ALA A 21 -26.34 -7.50 -16.72
N MET A 22 -25.82 -8.69 -16.46
CA MET A 22 -24.55 -8.90 -15.75
C MET A 22 -23.35 -8.36 -16.54
N ALA A 23 -23.28 -8.57 -17.85
CA ALA A 23 -22.21 -8.07 -18.71
C ALA A 23 -22.18 -6.53 -18.72
N ARG A 24 -23.32 -5.87 -18.92
CA ARG A 24 -23.42 -4.40 -18.87
C ARG A 24 -23.05 -3.82 -17.50
N GLY A 25 -23.49 -4.43 -16.41
CA GLY A 25 -23.11 -4.01 -15.06
C GLY A 25 -21.60 -4.18 -14.78
N SER A 26 -20.92 -5.10 -15.46
CA SER A 26 -19.46 -5.27 -15.33
C SER A 26 -18.68 -4.23 -16.14
N GLU A 27 -19.15 -3.86 -17.32
CA GLU A 27 -18.56 -2.80 -18.14
C GLU A 27 -18.70 -1.43 -17.46
N ASP A 28 -19.87 -1.09 -16.94
CA ASP A 28 -20.11 0.16 -16.20
C ASP A 28 -19.20 0.27 -14.96
N LEU A 29 -18.96 -0.84 -14.26
CA LEU A 29 -18.06 -0.89 -13.12
C LEU A 29 -16.62 -0.65 -13.56
N ALA A 30 -16.16 -1.32 -14.60
CA ALA A 30 -14.79 -1.18 -15.09
C ALA A 30 -14.51 0.26 -15.59
N VAL A 31 -15.46 0.91 -16.24
CA VAL A 31 -15.37 2.31 -16.69
C VAL A 31 -15.21 3.26 -15.50
N LYS A 32 -16.02 3.08 -14.45
CA LYS A 32 -15.90 3.91 -13.24
C LYS A 32 -14.57 3.71 -12.52
N VAL A 33 -14.14 2.47 -12.38
CA VAL A 33 -12.84 2.12 -11.79
C VAL A 33 -11.70 2.71 -12.61
N ALA A 34 -11.77 2.71 -13.94
CA ALA A 34 -10.77 3.33 -14.81
C ALA A 34 -10.63 4.83 -14.54
N GLY A 35 -11.75 5.56 -14.46
CA GLY A 35 -11.74 6.99 -14.14
C GLY A 35 -11.19 7.28 -12.74
N ASP A 36 -11.53 6.47 -11.74
CA ASP A 36 -11.01 6.60 -10.38
C ASP A 36 -9.49 6.34 -10.33
N LEU A 37 -8.99 5.34 -11.06
CA LEU A 37 -7.55 5.04 -11.18
C LEU A 37 -6.80 6.16 -11.87
N GLU A 38 -7.30 6.64 -13.01
CA GLU A 38 -6.71 7.77 -13.74
C GLU A 38 -6.60 9.01 -12.83
N ARG A 39 -7.68 9.32 -12.11
CA ARG A 39 -7.69 10.45 -11.17
C ARG A 39 -6.69 10.26 -10.03
N TYR A 40 -6.65 9.07 -9.42
CA TYR A 40 -5.68 8.75 -8.37
C TYR A 40 -4.24 8.89 -8.86
N ILE A 41 -3.90 8.30 -10.01
CA ILE A 41 -2.57 8.35 -10.62
C ILE A 41 -2.19 9.81 -10.95
N GLY A 42 -3.13 10.59 -11.48
CA GLY A 42 -2.94 11.99 -11.86
C GLY A 42 -2.48 12.92 -10.73
N PHE A 43 -2.65 12.54 -9.46
CA PHE A 43 -2.08 13.32 -8.34
C PHE A 43 -0.56 13.17 -8.17
N GLY A 44 0.10 12.28 -8.91
CA GLY A 44 1.55 12.07 -8.84
C GLY A 44 1.99 11.38 -7.54
N SER A 45 3.06 11.86 -6.91
CA SER A 45 3.59 11.25 -5.67
C SER A 45 2.59 11.33 -4.51
N LYS A 46 2.46 10.20 -3.79
CA LYS A 46 1.52 10.02 -2.67
C LYS A 46 2.21 10.06 -1.31
N GLN A 47 3.45 10.55 -1.24
CA GLN A 47 4.15 10.64 0.04
C GLN A 47 3.35 11.45 1.05
N ALA A 48 3.13 10.90 2.23
CA ALA A 48 2.23 11.42 3.24
C ALA A 48 2.46 12.91 3.55
N GLY A 49 1.38 13.69 3.56
CA GLY A 49 1.40 15.14 3.74
C GLY A 49 1.98 15.92 2.57
N GLY A 50 2.40 15.26 1.47
CA GLY A 50 2.79 15.90 0.23
C GLY A 50 1.60 16.42 -0.56
N ALA A 51 1.86 17.23 -1.59
CA ALA A 51 0.81 17.84 -2.40
C ALA A 51 -0.14 16.80 -3.02
N GLY A 52 0.40 15.71 -3.58
CA GLY A 52 -0.40 14.65 -4.20
C GLY A 52 -1.23 13.85 -3.19
N ASP A 53 -0.68 13.55 -2.00
CA ASP A 53 -1.43 12.88 -0.92
C ASP A 53 -2.59 13.76 -0.42
N ASN A 54 -2.32 15.04 -0.14
CA ASN A 54 -3.33 15.96 0.36
C ASN A 54 -4.43 16.23 -0.68
N ALA A 55 -4.07 16.42 -1.96
CA ALA A 55 -5.03 16.60 -3.05
C ALA A 55 -5.88 15.33 -3.27
N CYS A 56 -5.27 14.15 -3.21
CA CYS A 56 -5.98 12.87 -3.27
C CYS A 56 -6.96 12.73 -2.11
N GLY A 57 -6.55 13.05 -0.87
CA GLY A 57 -7.43 13.02 0.30
C GLY A 57 -8.63 13.95 0.17
N ALA A 58 -8.43 15.17 -0.32
CA ALA A 58 -9.50 16.14 -0.56
C ALA A 58 -10.48 15.64 -1.63
N TRP A 59 -9.98 15.08 -2.73
CA TRP A 59 -10.81 14.48 -3.76
C TRP A 59 -11.66 13.33 -3.21
N LEU A 60 -11.07 12.36 -2.53
CA LEU A 60 -11.79 11.20 -1.98
C LEU A 60 -12.86 11.62 -0.97
N ALA A 61 -12.56 12.58 -0.10
CA ALA A 61 -13.52 13.14 0.84
C ALA A 61 -14.72 13.79 0.12
N SER A 62 -14.47 14.54 -0.97
CA SER A 62 -15.52 15.14 -1.81
C SER A 62 -16.39 14.08 -2.48
N GLU A 63 -15.78 13.01 -3.05
CA GLU A 63 -16.51 11.92 -3.70
C GLU A 63 -17.51 11.26 -2.74
N ILE A 64 -17.10 10.93 -1.52
CA ILE A 64 -18.03 10.29 -0.59
C ILE A 64 -18.99 11.27 0.08
N ALA A 65 -18.61 12.54 0.24
CA ALA A 65 -19.56 13.58 0.68
C ALA A 65 -20.75 13.71 -0.30
N ALA A 66 -20.49 13.62 -1.61
CA ALA A 66 -21.52 13.62 -2.65
C ALA A 66 -22.48 12.42 -2.56
N LEU A 67 -22.08 11.33 -1.86
CA LEU A 67 -22.93 10.17 -1.58
C LEU A 67 -23.75 10.32 -0.28
N GLY A 68 -23.69 11.48 0.38
CA GLY A 68 -24.42 11.78 1.61
C GLY A 68 -23.66 11.46 2.90
N PHE A 69 -22.36 11.09 2.83
CA PHE A 69 -21.56 10.91 4.03
C PHE A 69 -21.16 12.25 4.65
N LYS A 70 -21.26 12.35 5.97
CA LYS A 70 -20.68 13.44 6.73
C LYS A 70 -19.17 13.18 6.90
N ILE A 71 -18.35 14.12 6.45
CA ILE A 71 -16.88 14.01 6.52
C ILE A 71 -16.37 14.61 7.82
N GLU A 72 -15.54 13.85 8.51
CA GLU A 72 -14.75 14.29 9.65
C GLU A 72 -13.26 14.16 9.28
N GLN A 73 -12.54 15.27 9.31
CA GLN A 73 -11.11 15.33 9.02
C GLN A 73 -10.32 15.17 10.33
N GLN A 74 -9.23 14.41 10.25
CA GLN A 74 -8.31 14.24 11.37
C GLN A 74 -6.89 14.60 10.91
N PRO A 75 -6.30 15.70 11.42
CA PRO A 75 -4.92 16.04 11.11
C PRO A 75 -3.96 15.02 11.71
N VAL A 76 -2.95 14.64 10.93
CA VAL A 76 -1.87 13.75 11.33
C VAL A 76 -0.54 14.41 10.99
N SER A 77 0.40 14.40 11.91
CA SER A 77 1.75 14.92 11.67
C SER A 77 2.65 13.80 11.16
N THR A 78 3.14 13.94 9.92
CA THR A 78 4.01 12.95 9.27
C THR A 78 5.42 13.49 9.04
N PRO A 79 6.48 12.67 9.15
CA PRO A 79 7.82 13.13 8.80
C PRO A 79 7.95 13.35 7.29
N TYR A 80 8.88 14.21 6.91
CA TYR A 80 9.29 14.37 5.51
C TYR A 80 10.78 14.65 5.41
N PHE A 81 11.34 14.41 4.24
CA PHE A 81 12.67 14.82 3.86
C PHE A 81 12.71 15.11 2.36
N ILE A 82 13.18 16.30 2.00
CA ILE A 82 13.40 16.73 0.61
C ILE A 82 14.90 16.75 0.41
N PRO A 83 15.49 15.76 -0.30
CA PRO A 83 16.93 15.70 -0.49
C PRO A 83 17.39 16.82 -1.43
N GLU A 84 18.46 17.52 -1.03
CA GLU A 84 19.24 18.41 -1.90
C GLU A 84 20.35 17.61 -2.58
N ARG A 85 21.09 16.80 -1.81
CA ARG A 85 22.08 15.84 -2.31
C ARG A 85 21.86 14.50 -1.63
N ALA A 86 21.79 13.43 -2.41
CA ALA A 86 21.64 12.07 -1.94
C ALA A 86 22.46 11.15 -2.84
N GLU A 87 23.72 10.93 -2.49
CA GLU A 87 24.68 10.21 -3.33
C GLU A 87 25.70 9.40 -2.53
N LEU A 88 26.15 8.30 -3.13
CA LEU A 88 27.28 7.51 -2.69
C LEU A 88 28.39 7.61 -3.73
N SER A 89 29.62 7.87 -3.31
CA SER A 89 30.79 7.89 -4.19
C SER A 89 31.93 7.05 -3.63
N CYS A 90 32.72 6.39 -4.53
CA CYS A 90 33.89 5.62 -4.17
C CYS A 90 34.85 5.59 -5.39
N GLY A 91 36.00 6.25 -5.31
CA GLY A 91 36.86 6.45 -6.46
C GLY A 91 36.14 7.17 -7.60
N SER A 92 36.07 6.56 -8.78
CA SER A 92 35.29 7.07 -9.93
C SER A 92 33.82 6.63 -9.92
N ALA A 93 33.42 5.70 -9.07
CA ALA A 93 32.03 5.25 -8.98
C ALA A 93 31.18 6.28 -8.23
N LYS A 94 29.99 6.56 -8.77
CA LYS A 94 29.01 7.44 -8.19
C LYS A 94 27.62 6.91 -8.46
N ALA A 95 26.73 6.90 -7.45
CA ALA A 95 25.34 6.50 -7.57
C ALA A 95 24.42 7.41 -6.77
N ALA A 96 23.22 7.66 -7.29
CA ALA A 96 22.13 8.22 -6.51
C ALA A 96 21.65 7.19 -5.48
N ILE A 97 21.31 7.67 -4.29
CA ILE A 97 20.76 6.81 -3.22
C ILE A 97 19.42 7.38 -2.74
N TRP A 98 18.64 6.53 -2.09
CA TRP A 98 17.42 6.93 -1.40
C TRP A 98 17.68 7.00 0.11
N PRO A 99 17.54 8.19 0.75
CA PRO A 99 17.70 8.30 2.20
C PRO A 99 16.64 7.45 2.92
N GLN A 100 17.06 6.60 3.85
CA GLN A 100 16.12 5.80 4.64
C GLN A 100 15.30 6.69 5.57
N PRO A 101 13.97 6.70 5.50
CA PRO A 101 13.11 7.41 6.45
C PRO A 101 13.22 6.84 7.88
N VAL A 102 13.10 7.56 8.91
CA VAL A 102 13.11 9.01 9.16
C VAL A 102 14.56 9.45 9.08
N VAL A 103 14.87 10.35 8.15
CA VAL A 103 16.25 10.58 7.72
C VAL A 103 17.10 11.20 8.83
N VAL A 104 18.29 10.60 9.04
CA VAL A 104 19.40 11.24 9.75
C VAL A 104 20.35 11.78 8.68
N PRO A 105 20.44 13.10 8.47
CA PRO A 105 21.28 13.68 7.43
C PRO A 105 22.76 13.59 7.79
N THR A 106 23.62 13.71 6.77
CA THR A 106 25.06 13.94 6.95
C THR A 106 25.35 15.45 7.07
N GLY A 107 26.59 15.83 7.42
CA GLY A 107 27.07 17.17 7.12
C GLY A 107 27.19 17.41 5.61
N PRO A 108 27.46 18.67 5.16
CA PRO A 108 27.54 19.02 3.75
C PRO A 108 28.66 18.28 2.99
N GLU A 109 29.76 17.93 3.67
CA GLU A 109 30.87 17.15 3.13
C GLU A 109 30.58 15.64 3.12
N GLY A 110 29.48 15.20 3.71
CA GLY A 110 29.14 13.80 3.85
C GLY A 110 29.90 13.06 4.95
N VAL A 111 29.75 11.75 4.93
CA VAL A 111 30.46 10.82 5.82
C VAL A 111 31.42 10.00 4.96
N THR A 112 32.71 10.12 5.24
CA THR A 112 33.77 9.37 4.54
C THR A 112 34.39 8.32 5.46
N GLY A 113 34.63 7.13 4.92
CA GLY A 113 35.30 6.03 5.60
C GLY A 113 35.57 4.84 4.68
N PRO A 114 36.32 3.83 5.14
CA PRO A 114 36.45 2.59 4.40
C PRO A 114 35.08 1.99 4.09
N LEU A 115 34.85 1.56 2.85
CA LEU A 115 33.63 0.82 2.49
C LEU A 115 33.78 -0.63 2.90
N VAL A 116 32.96 -1.09 3.85
CA VAL A 116 33.10 -2.41 4.46
C VAL A 116 31.77 -3.19 4.33
N ARG A 117 31.82 -4.34 3.63
CA ARG A 117 30.68 -5.22 3.52
C ARG A 117 30.36 -5.90 4.85
N ILE A 118 29.08 -5.93 5.22
CA ILE A 118 28.56 -6.64 6.39
C ILE A 118 27.64 -7.79 5.99
N ASP A 119 27.58 -8.82 6.83
CA ASP A 119 26.64 -9.94 6.68
C ASP A 119 25.24 -9.61 7.24
N GLY A 120 24.29 -10.55 7.10
CA GLY A 120 22.93 -10.41 7.62
C GLY A 120 22.81 -10.33 9.16
N ALA A 121 23.92 -10.48 9.88
CA ALA A 121 24.01 -10.23 11.33
C ALA A 121 24.74 -8.92 11.66
N GLY A 122 25.10 -8.13 10.65
CA GLY A 122 25.84 -6.87 10.82
C GLY A 122 27.32 -7.01 11.13
N ARG A 123 27.90 -8.20 10.91
CA ARG A 123 29.34 -8.49 11.16
C ARG A 123 30.14 -8.30 9.88
N ALA A 124 31.37 -7.88 10.01
CA ALA A 124 32.34 -7.74 8.93
C ALA A 124 33.59 -8.58 9.19
N ALA A 125 34.35 -8.86 8.12
CA ALA A 125 35.68 -9.50 8.25
C ALA A 125 36.71 -8.56 8.87
N GLY A 126 36.50 -7.25 8.84
CA GLY A 126 37.40 -6.22 9.36
C GLY A 126 36.71 -5.26 10.35
N SER A 127 37.41 -4.21 10.75
CA SER A 127 36.89 -3.19 11.67
C SER A 127 35.80 -2.35 11.00
N LEU A 128 34.69 -2.10 11.72
CA LEU A 128 33.65 -1.15 11.33
C LEU A 128 33.87 0.24 11.93
N ALA A 129 34.88 0.42 12.79
CA ALA A 129 35.17 1.71 13.40
C ALA A 129 35.47 2.78 12.32
N GLY A 130 34.61 3.79 12.20
CA GLY A 130 34.74 4.86 11.22
C GLY A 130 34.34 4.50 9.78
N ALA A 131 33.84 3.30 9.52
CA ALA A 131 33.50 2.80 8.19
C ALA A 131 32.15 3.30 7.69
N VAL A 132 31.96 3.27 6.36
CA VAL A 132 30.67 3.19 5.70
C VAL A 132 30.37 1.70 5.49
N ALA A 133 29.39 1.18 6.21
CA ALA A 133 29.01 -0.22 6.09
C ALA A 133 28.11 -0.44 4.88
N LEU A 134 28.32 -1.55 4.15
CA LEU A 134 27.54 -1.94 2.98
C LEU A 134 26.80 -3.26 3.28
N LEU A 135 25.49 -3.20 3.43
CA LEU A 135 24.59 -4.33 3.62
C LEU A 135 24.00 -4.74 2.27
N ASP A 136 24.20 -5.99 1.90
CA ASP A 136 23.66 -6.59 0.68
C ASP A 136 22.49 -7.51 1.06
N LEU A 137 21.25 -7.02 0.93
CA LEU A 137 20.07 -7.80 1.29
C LEU A 137 19.85 -8.95 0.29
N PRO A 138 19.35 -10.11 0.72
CA PRO A 138 18.96 -11.16 -0.21
C PRO A 138 17.83 -10.68 -1.14
N TYR A 139 17.67 -11.35 -2.29
CA TYR A 139 16.58 -11.05 -3.22
C TYR A 139 15.23 -11.27 -2.57
N ALA A 140 14.39 -10.21 -2.50
CA ALA A 140 13.02 -10.26 -2.01
C ALA A 140 12.21 -9.04 -2.49
N ARG A 141 10.90 -9.09 -2.32
CA ARG A 141 10.03 -7.92 -2.42
C ARG A 141 9.97 -7.24 -1.04
N TRP A 142 10.96 -6.42 -0.75
CA TRP A 142 11.09 -5.72 0.53
C TRP A 142 10.00 -4.66 0.70
N SER A 143 9.60 -4.38 1.94
CA SER A 143 8.56 -3.39 2.25
C SER A 143 8.94 -2.46 3.41
N THR A 144 9.63 -2.96 4.44
CA THR A 144 9.84 -2.19 5.67
C THR A 144 11.22 -2.45 6.28
N ALA A 145 11.80 -1.40 6.85
CA ALA A 145 13.02 -1.49 7.64
C ALA A 145 12.80 -2.05 9.06
N MET A 146 11.53 -2.27 9.47
CA MET A 146 11.20 -2.80 10.80
C MET A 146 11.51 -4.29 10.94
N VAL A 147 11.58 -5.03 9.83
CA VAL A 147 11.86 -6.48 9.89
C VAL A 147 13.29 -6.77 10.33
N LYS A 148 13.47 -7.86 11.07
CA LYS A 148 14.78 -8.25 11.64
C LYS A 148 15.92 -8.28 10.62
N PRO A 149 15.75 -8.88 9.41
CA PRO A 149 16.84 -8.96 8.42
C PRO A 149 17.35 -7.61 7.93
N VAL A 150 16.59 -6.53 8.10
CA VAL A 150 17.02 -5.17 7.77
C VAL A 150 17.49 -4.42 9.00
N ARG A 151 16.68 -4.42 10.06
CA ARG A 151 16.92 -3.60 11.26
C ARG A 151 18.14 -4.05 12.05
N GLU A 152 18.27 -5.37 12.30
CA GLU A 152 19.29 -5.88 13.20
C GLU A 152 20.72 -5.70 12.66
N PRO A 153 21.04 -6.02 11.37
CA PRO A 153 22.38 -5.79 10.84
C PRO A 153 22.77 -4.32 10.79
N ILE A 154 21.83 -3.42 10.51
CA ILE A 154 22.09 -1.97 10.51
C ILE A 154 22.42 -1.49 11.93
N ALA A 155 21.61 -1.89 12.92
CA ALA A 155 21.84 -1.53 14.32
C ALA A 155 23.18 -2.09 14.84
N ALA A 156 23.53 -3.34 14.50
CA ALA A 156 24.79 -3.97 14.87
C ALA A 156 25.99 -3.25 14.22
N ALA A 157 25.89 -2.81 12.97
CA ALA A 157 26.95 -2.03 12.31
C ALA A 157 27.25 -0.72 13.03
N PHE A 158 26.20 0.04 13.42
CA PHE A 158 26.38 1.25 14.21
C PHE A 158 26.98 0.96 15.60
N ALA A 159 26.53 -0.10 16.27
CA ALA A 159 27.08 -0.52 17.55
C ALA A 159 28.57 -0.90 17.45
N ALA A 160 29.01 -1.41 16.29
CA ALA A 160 30.41 -1.70 16.00
C ALA A 160 31.24 -0.49 15.50
N GLY A 161 30.65 0.73 15.49
CA GLY A 161 31.32 1.97 15.18
C GLY A 161 31.26 2.44 13.72
N ALA A 162 30.39 1.85 12.89
CA ALA A 162 30.14 2.39 11.56
C ALA A 162 29.58 3.82 11.65
N LYS A 163 30.02 4.71 10.77
CA LYS A 163 29.54 6.09 10.70
C LYS A 163 28.26 6.22 9.85
N ALA A 164 28.08 5.33 8.88
CA ALA A 164 26.92 5.29 8.00
C ALA A 164 26.68 3.86 7.51
N VAL A 165 25.46 3.57 7.06
CA VAL A 165 25.13 2.28 6.44
C VAL A 165 24.45 2.53 5.08
N VAL A 166 24.92 1.81 4.07
CA VAL A 166 24.29 1.74 2.75
C VAL A 166 23.68 0.35 2.57
N VAL A 167 22.44 0.27 2.17
CA VAL A 167 21.67 -0.98 2.01
C VAL A 167 21.33 -1.18 0.55
N ILE A 168 21.78 -2.28 -0.05
CA ILE A 168 21.39 -2.71 -1.40
C ILE A 168 20.06 -3.45 -1.26
N THR A 169 18.99 -2.90 -1.84
CA THR A 169 17.63 -3.45 -1.76
C THR A 169 17.36 -4.37 -2.95
N ASN A 170 17.97 -5.56 -2.94
CA ASN A 170 17.80 -6.53 -4.03
C ASN A 170 16.35 -6.95 -4.22
N GLY A 171 15.82 -6.68 -5.41
CA GLY A 171 14.44 -6.96 -5.75
C GLY A 171 14.19 -7.08 -7.25
N PRO A 172 12.94 -7.34 -7.66
CA PRO A 172 12.62 -7.78 -9.02
C PRO A 172 12.84 -6.75 -10.13
N THR A 173 13.03 -5.47 -9.79
CA THR A 173 13.19 -4.39 -10.79
C THR A 173 14.62 -3.93 -10.95
N GLY A 174 15.55 -4.32 -10.06
CA GLY A 174 16.91 -3.79 -10.02
C GLY A 174 17.00 -2.33 -9.55
N LYS A 175 15.88 -1.69 -9.20
CA LYS A 175 15.80 -0.32 -8.67
C LYS A 175 15.74 -0.32 -7.14
N VAL A 176 15.94 0.85 -6.55
CA VAL A 176 15.74 1.03 -5.11
C VAL A 176 14.31 0.68 -4.74
N ILE A 177 14.16 -0.16 -3.71
CA ILE A 177 12.90 -0.37 -3.02
C ILE A 177 12.93 0.50 -1.77
N ALA A 178 12.08 1.52 -1.68
CA ALA A 178 11.95 2.34 -0.49
C ALA A 178 11.36 1.50 0.67
N LEU A 179 11.89 1.67 1.88
CA LEU A 179 11.47 0.86 3.03
C LEU A 179 10.67 1.72 4.01
N ASN A 180 9.53 1.22 4.44
CA ASN A 180 8.74 1.82 5.51
C ASN A 180 9.56 1.95 6.80
N ALA A 181 9.21 2.94 7.62
CA ALA A 181 9.91 3.23 8.86
C ALA A 181 8.95 3.65 9.97
N ASP A 182 9.34 3.51 11.23
CA ASP A 182 8.60 4.13 12.33
C ASP A 182 8.63 5.66 12.16
N GLY A 183 7.47 6.25 11.93
CA GLY A 183 7.33 7.70 11.71
C GLY A 183 7.47 8.57 12.95
N ARG A 184 7.72 7.98 14.13
CA ARG A 184 7.78 8.73 15.40
C ARG A 184 9.15 9.34 15.65
N LYS A 185 10.22 8.61 15.29
CA LYS A 185 11.61 9.03 15.48
C LYS A 185 12.54 8.26 14.51
N PRO A 186 13.77 8.76 14.28
CA PRO A 186 14.78 8.00 13.56
C PRO A 186 14.99 6.61 14.16
N MET A 187 15.02 5.60 13.29
CA MET A 187 15.19 4.20 13.69
C MET A 187 16.66 3.86 14.01
N PHE A 188 17.60 4.60 13.41
CA PHE A 188 19.02 4.29 13.43
C PHE A 188 19.84 5.43 14.01
N ALA A 189 21.02 5.10 14.56
CA ALA A 189 21.89 6.04 15.25
C ALA A 189 22.64 7.02 14.32
N GLY A 190 22.60 6.77 13.00
CA GLY A 190 23.28 7.59 12.01
C GLY A 190 22.66 7.47 10.62
N PRO A 191 23.30 8.07 9.60
CA PRO A 191 22.79 8.07 8.23
C PRO A 191 22.69 6.65 7.65
N VAL A 192 21.48 6.34 7.12
CA VAL A 192 21.21 5.13 6.36
C VAL A 192 20.66 5.50 5.00
N ALA A 193 21.17 4.87 3.96
CA ALA A 193 20.74 5.09 2.59
C ALA A 193 20.52 3.77 1.84
N LEU A 194 19.57 3.78 0.89
CA LEU A 194 19.25 2.63 0.05
C LEU A 194 19.87 2.82 -1.33
N LEU A 195 20.54 1.77 -1.81
CA LEU A 195 21.22 1.72 -3.10
C LEU A 195 20.50 0.76 -4.04
N ALA A 196 20.32 1.17 -5.29
CA ALA A 196 19.78 0.30 -6.32
C ALA A 196 20.69 -0.89 -6.59
N PRO A 197 20.18 -2.12 -6.72
CA PRO A 197 20.98 -3.28 -7.11
C PRO A 197 21.71 -3.09 -8.45
N ALA A 198 21.08 -2.38 -9.40
CA ALA A 198 21.70 -2.09 -10.71
C ALA A 198 23.00 -1.26 -10.59
N ASP A 199 23.12 -0.44 -9.56
CA ASP A 199 24.27 0.44 -9.33
C ASP A 199 25.30 -0.16 -8.34
N ALA A 200 25.00 -1.30 -7.73
CA ALA A 200 25.77 -1.84 -6.60
C ALA A 200 27.13 -2.45 -6.98
N GLY A 201 27.28 -2.94 -8.21
CA GLY A 201 28.49 -3.70 -8.63
C GLY A 201 29.83 -3.00 -8.35
N PRO A 202 30.02 -1.72 -8.74
CA PRO A 202 31.26 -0.99 -8.47
C PRO A 202 31.57 -0.86 -6.95
N PHE A 203 30.55 -0.65 -6.13
CA PHE A 203 30.68 -0.50 -4.67
C PHE A 203 30.98 -1.83 -3.97
N LEU A 204 30.38 -2.92 -4.44
CA LEU A 204 30.73 -4.27 -3.93
C LEU A 204 32.17 -4.60 -4.24
N ALA A 205 32.67 -4.27 -5.45
CA ALA A 205 34.08 -4.45 -5.80
C ALA A 205 35.01 -3.55 -4.98
N ALA A 206 34.62 -2.29 -4.74
CA ALA A 206 35.39 -1.36 -3.91
C ALA A 206 35.47 -1.82 -2.43
N ALA A 207 34.36 -2.36 -1.89
CA ALA A 207 34.32 -2.90 -0.54
C ALA A 207 35.30 -4.08 -0.35
N ILE A 208 35.50 -4.93 -1.37
CA ILE A 208 36.50 -6.00 -1.37
C ILE A 208 37.92 -5.45 -1.27
N ARG A 209 38.19 -4.30 -1.90
CA ARG A 209 39.50 -3.64 -1.88
C ARG A 209 39.73 -2.73 -0.67
N GLY A 210 38.69 -2.53 0.15
CA GLY A 210 38.75 -1.63 1.32
C GLY A 210 38.87 -0.15 0.95
N GLU A 211 38.37 0.23 -0.23
CA GLU A 211 38.43 1.62 -0.71
C GLU A 211 37.57 2.55 0.13
N ALA A 212 37.95 3.82 0.24
CA ALA A 212 37.14 4.81 0.95
C ALA A 212 35.93 5.22 0.12
N ALA A 213 34.75 5.26 0.76
CA ALA A 213 33.53 5.78 0.18
C ALA A 213 33.04 7.01 0.95
N THR A 214 32.33 7.89 0.27
CA THR A 214 31.66 9.05 0.85
C THR A 214 30.16 8.95 0.61
N LEU A 215 29.37 8.94 1.67
CA LEU A 215 27.92 9.06 1.64
C LEU A 215 27.53 10.50 1.94
N VAL A 216 26.78 11.12 1.04
CA VAL A 216 26.20 12.46 1.24
C VAL A 216 24.68 12.33 1.26
N VAL A 217 24.07 12.82 2.34
CA VAL A 217 22.62 12.95 2.51
C VAL A 217 22.38 14.34 3.11
N THR A 218 22.06 15.33 2.27
CA THR A 218 21.69 16.68 2.70
C THR A 218 20.32 17.06 2.15
N GLY A 219 19.62 17.94 2.82
CA GLY A 219 18.30 18.40 2.44
C GLY A 219 17.53 18.98 3.61
N GLU A 220 16.28 19.30 3.35
CA GLU A 220 15.34 19.80 4.33
C GLU A 220 14.44 18.68 4.87
N GLY A 221 14.39 18.52 6.17
CA GLY A 221 13.57 17.51 6.83
C GLY A 221 12.81 18.08 8.02
N GLY A 222 11.78 17.39 8.43
CA GLY A 222 10.94 17.80 9.56
C GLY A 222 9.64 17.03 9.61
N ARG A 223 8.59 17.70 10.08
CA ARG A 223 7.23 17.17 10.08
C ARG A 223 6.31 18.11 9.32
N ARG A 224 5.35 17.53 8.60
CA ARG A 224 4.35 18.26 7.84
C ARG A 224 2.95 17.72 8.11
N PRO A 225 1.89 18.54 7.92
CA PRO A 225 0.52 18.09 8.09
C PRO A 225 0.13 17.13 6.94
N ALA A 226 -0.46 16.02 7.34
CA ALA A 226 -1.28 15.13 6.52
C ALA A 226 -2.67 15.06 7.15
N SER A 227 -3.63 14.43 6.51
CA SER A 227 -4.95 14.22 7.10
C SER A 227 -5.47 12.83 6.84
N ASN A 228 -6.00 12.20 7.87
CA ASN A 228 -6.99 11.14 7.68
C ASN A 228 -8.35 11.78 7.49
N PHE A 229 -9.31 11.03 6.97
CA PHE A 229 -10.71 11.37 7.10
C PHE A 229 -11.58 10.12 7.26
N ILE A 230 -12.72 10.31 7.90
CA ILE A 230 -13.80 9.34 7.96
C ILE A 230 -15.07 9.94 7.41
N GLY A 231 -15.71 9.25 6.48
CA GLY A 231 -17.06 9.52 6.04
C GLY A 231 -18.04 8.65 6.82
N ARG A 232 -18.98 9.30 7.50
CA ARG A 232 -20.04 8.63 8.26
C ARG A 232 -21.38 8.80 7.58
N LEU A 233 -22.07 7.71 7.32
CA LEU A 233 -23.49 7.72 6.98
C LEU A 233 -24.26 7.05 8.12
N ASP A 234 -24.63 7.87 9.10
CA ASP A 234 -25.40 7.44 10.26
C ASP A 234 -26.88 7.31 9.88
N ARG A 235 -27.43 6.13 10.07
CA ARG A 235 -28.81 5.77 9.77
C ARG A 235 -29.61 5.45 11.05
N GLY A 236 -29.07 5.79 12.21
CA GLY A 236 -29.66 5.45 13.50
C GLY A 236 -29.66 3.95 13.78
N LYS A 237 -28.71 3.20 13.19
CA LYS A 237 -28.60 1.75 13.41
C LYS A 237 -27.71 1.44 14.60
N LYS A 238 -27.87 0.24 15.16
CA LYS A 238 -27.10 -0.21 16.32
C LYS A 238 -25.62 -0.41 15.99
N THR A 239 -25.31 -0.87 14.78
CA THR A 239 -23.97 -1.29 14.42
C THR A 239 -23.46 -0.61 13.15
N TRP A 240 -22.14 -0.60 12.98
CA TRP A 240 -21.41 -0.02 11.86
C TRP A 240 -20.83 -1.10 10.94
N LEU A 241 -20.89 -0.84 9.64
CA LEU A 241 -20.01 -1.45 8.65
C LEU A 241 -18.86 -0.47 8.41
N ALA A 242 -17.63 -0.90 8.66
CA ALA A 242 -16.44 -0.10 8.42
C ALA A 242 -15.67 -0.61 7.18
N VAL A 243 -15.25 0.30 6.30
CA VAL A 243 -14.39 0.01 5.16
C VAL A 243 -13.25 1.00 5.13
N SER A 244 -11.99 0.52 5.16
CA SER A 244 -10.82 1.39 5.20
C SER A 244 -9.83 1.11 4.08
N THR A 245 -9.06 2.13 3.71
CA THR A 245 -7.95 2.04 2.77
C THR A 245 -6.89 3.11 3.08
N PRO A 246 -5.58 2.81 3.01
CA PRO A 246 -4.54 3.82 2.94
C PRO A 246 -4.47 4.38 1.52
N ARG A 247 -4.18 5.69 1.40
CA ARG A 247 -3.97 6.33 0.09
C ARG A 247 -2.53 6.75 -0.17
N SER A 248 -1.73 6.88 0.89
CA SER A 248 -0.34 7.34 0.81
C SER A 248 0.67 6.21 0.60
N GLY A 249 1.86 6.56 0.12
CA GLY A 249 3.01 5.69 -0.10
C GLY A 249 4.17 6.49 -0.69
N TRP A 250 5.29 5.81 -1.03
CA TRP A 250 6.55 6.50 -1.36
C TRP A 250 6.56 7.24 -2.70
N TYR A 251 5.77 6.77 -3.69
CA TYR A 251 5.81 7.26 -5.08
C TYR A 251 4.41 7.49 -5.65
N GLY A 252 4.19 7.13 -6.92
CA GLY A 252 2.89 7.19 -7.60
C GLY A 252 1.88 6.19 -7.06
N CYS A 253 2.36 5.04 -6.59
CA CYS A 253 1.61 3.98 -5.91
C CYS A 253 0.38 3.48 -6.70
N ALA A 254 0.48 3.42 -8.04
CA ALA A 254 -0.64 3.05 -8.89
C ALA A 254 -1.08 1.60 -8.65
N GLY A 255 -0.14 0.66 -8.66
CA GLY A 255 -0.40 -0.75 -8.34
C GLY A 255 -0.56 -0.97 -6.84
N GLU A 256 0.27 -0.33 -6.03
CA GLU A 256 0.27 -0.51 -4.58
C GLU A 256 -1.07 -0.08 -3.95
N ARG A 257 -1.56 1.12 -4.27
CA ARG A 257 -2.72 1.76 -3.61
C ARG A 257 -3.91 2.01 -4.52
N GLY A 258 -3.66 2.31 -5.81
CA GLY A 258 -4.73 2.72 -6.73
C GLY A 258 -5.86 1.72 -6.80
N GLY A 259 -5.55 0.41 -6.85
CA GLY A 259 -6.58 -0.65 -6.85
C GLY A 259 -7.42 -0.67 -5.57
N GLY A 260 -6.79 -0.47 -4.40
CA GLY A 260 -7.48 -0.39 -3.11
C GLY A 260 -8.41 0.83 -3.02
N VAL A 261 -7.91 2.00 -3.42
CA VAL A 261 -8.68 3.27 -3.44
C VAL A 261 -9.88 3.18 -4.37
N ALA A 262 -9.71 2.68 -5.60
CA ALA A 262 -10.80 2.55 -6.56
C ALA A 262 -11.86 1.53 -6.10
N ALA A 263 -11.44 0.39 -5.53
CA ALA A 263 -12.35 -0.58 -4.94
C ALA A 263 -13.10 0.00 -3.72
N TRP A 264 -12.43 0.80 -2.89
CA TRP A 264 -13.02 1.49 -1.75
C TRP A 264 -14.11 2.48 -2.19
N LEU A 265 -13.84 3.31 -3.22
CA LEU A 265 -14.84 4.23 -3.80
C LEU A 265 -16.04 3.47 -4.39
N TRP A 266 -15.78 2.37 -5.09
CA TRP A 266 -16.85 1.52 -5.60
C TRP A 266 -17.74 1.01 -4.45
N LEU A 267 -17.13 0.48 -3.40
CA LEU A 267 -17.89 -0.01 -2.23
C LEU A 267 -18.66 1.11 -1.54
N ALA A 268 -18.13 2.33 -1.47
CA ALA A 268 -18.83 3.48 -0.91
C ALA A 268 -20.08 3.81 -1.73
N ARG A 269 -19.97 3.87 -3.06
CA ARG A 269 -21.07 4.14 -4.00
C ARG A 269 -22.15 3.07 -3.93
N TRP A 270 -21.77 1.82 -3.80
CA TRP A 270 -22.70 0.70 -3.63
C TRP A 270 -23.35 0.71 -2.24
N ALA A 271 -22.55 0.72 -1.19
CA ALA A 271 -23.05 0.59 0.18
C ALA A 271 -23.96 1.74 0.60
N SER A 272 -23.69 2.97 0.12
CA SER A 272 -24.55 4.13 0.39
C SER A 272 -26.00 3.92 -0.04
N LYS A 273 -26.26 3.06 -1.03
CA LYS A 273 -27.59 2.75 -1.57
C LYS A 273 -28.15 1.42 -1.04
N ALA A 274 -27.29 0.40 -0.99
CA ALA A 274 -27.72 -0.98 -0.79
C ALA A 274 -27.71 -1.42 0.70
N VAL A 275 -26.80 -0.91 1.52
CA VAL A 275 -26.67 -1.31 2.93
C VAL A 275 -27.50 -0.40 3.81
N THR A 276 -28.69 -0.84 4.19
CA THR A 276 -29.65 -0.05 4.99
C THR A 276 -29.75 -0.47 6.46
N GLN A 277 -29.26 -1.65 6.82
CA GLN A 277 -29.37 -2.23 8.15
C GLN A 277 -28.23 -1.84 9.11
N HIS A 278 -27.16 -1.22 8.58
CA HIS A 278 -26.02 -0.73 9.36
C HIS A 278 -25.76 0.76 9.07
N ASN A 279 -25.13 1.44 10.00
CA ASN A 279 -24.44 2.69 9.74
C ASN A 279 -23.18 2.38 8.94
N LEU A 280 -22.69 3.35 8.15
CA LEU A 280 -21.50 3.18 7.30
C LEU A 280 -20.38 4.11 7.75
N ALA A 281 -19.16 3.56 7.87
CA ALA A 281 -17.94 4.28 8.15
C ALA A 281 -16.92 3.97 7.05
N PHE A 282 -16.62 4.95 6.20
CA PHE A 282 -15.61 4.85 5.16
C PHE A 282 -14.39 5.68 5.56
N ILE A 283 -13.24 5.00 5.79
CA ILE A 283 -12.05 5.55 6.41
C ILE A 283 -10.92 5.56 5.39
N CYS A 284 -10.24 6.69 5.24
CA CYS A 284 -9.10 6.83 4.35
C CYS A 284 -7.93 7.47 5.09
N ASN A 285 -6.82 6.73 5.18
CA ASN A 285 -5.66 7.11 5.96
C ASN A 285 -4.50 7.60 5.10
N SER A 286 -3.70 8.51 5.68
CA SER A 286 -2.37 8.90 5.21
C SER A 286 -1.30 8.39 6.19
N GLY A 287 -0.03 8.36 5.78
CA GLY A 287 1.08 7.97 6.65
C GLY A 287 1.22 6.46 6.86
N HIS A 288 0.73 5.65 5.94
CA HIS A 288 0.90 4.19 5.96
C HIS A 288 2.38 3.79 5.90
N GLU A 289 3.19 4.48 5.09
CA GLU A 289 4.63 4.26 4.93
C GLU A 289 5.44 4.54 6.20
N TYR A 290 4.80 5.15 7.19
CA TYR A 290 5.36 5.39 8.53
C TYR A 290 4.79 4.42 9.57
N GLU A 291 4.79 3.12 9.24
CA GLU A 291 4.27 2.02 10.06
C GLU A 291 2.85 2.30 10.56
N ASN A 292 1.96 2.53 9.57
CA ASN A 292 0.53 2.70 9.78
C ASN A 292 0.15 3.89 10.71
N LEU A 293 1.00 4.91 10.80
CA LEU A 293 0.83 6.03 11.73
C LEU A 293 -0.58 6.64 11.66
N GLY A 294 -1.09 6.86 10.43
CA GLY A 294 -2.43 7.41 10.25
C GLY A 294 -3.54 6.48 10.73
N ALA A 295 -3.45 5.19 10.43
CA ALA A 295 -4.44 4.21 10.88
C ALA A 295 -4.48 4.11 12.42
N ALA A 296 -3.31 4.07 13.06
CA ALA A 296 -3.22 4.05 14.52
C ALA A 296 -3.89 5.28 15.15
N GLU A 297 -3.74 6.46 14.55
CA GLU A 297 -4.41 7.69 15.03
C GLU A 297 -5.93 7.67 14.74
N ALA A 298 -6.35 7.17 13.57
CA ALA A 298 -7.78 7.06 13.23
C ALA A 298 -8.52 6.12 14.19
N LEU A 299 -7.92 4.98 14.52
CA LEU A 299 -8.49 3.99 15.45
C LEU A 299 -8.69 4.55 16.86
N LYS A 300 -7.82 5.46 17.31
CA LYS A 300 -7.94 6.09 18.64
C LYS A 300 -9.01 7.16 18.71
N ALA A 301 -9.23 7.91 17.62
CA ALA A 301 -9.99 9.15 17.68
C ALA A 301 -11.31 9.14 16.90
N THR A 302 -11.31 8.55 15.68
CA THR A 302 -12.41 8.72 14.74
C THR A 302 -13.10 7.44 14.31
N ALA A 303 -12.49 6.27 14.46
CA ALA A 303 -13.12 5.01 14.08
C ALA A 303 -14.35 4.69 14.95
N PRO A 304 -15.38 3.99 14.43
CA PRO A 304 -16.45 3.44 15.27
C PRO A 304 -15.87 2.52 16.33
N ARG A 305 -16.47 2.44 17.51
CA ARG A 305 -15.99 1.57 18.58
C ARG A 305 -16.04 0.09 18.15
N PRO A 306 -15.10 -0.76 18.62
CA PRO A 306 -15.07 -2.19 18.28
C PRO A 306 -16.38 -2.92 18.60
N GLU A 307 -16.99 -2.63 19.76
CA GLU A 307 -18.26 -3.25 20.20
C GLU A 307 -19.47 -2.83 19.35
N ASP A 308 -19.40 -1.69 18.68
CA ASP A 308 -20.44 -1.19 17.80
C ASP A 308 -20.18 -1.55 16.33
N THR A 309 -19.05 -2.20 16.00
CA THR A 309 -18.66 -2.53 14.62
C THR A 309 -19.02 -3.99 14.30
N HIS A 310 -19.94 -4.17 13.37
CA HIS A 310 -20.37 -5.50 12.92
C HIS A 310 -19.30 -6.18 12.06
N PHE A 311 -18.72 -5.43 11.14
CA PHE A 311 -17.69 -5.91 10.21
C PHE A 311 -16.77 -4.79 9.78
N TRP A 312 -15.48 -5.10 9.62
CA TRP A 312 -14.46 -4.22 9.07
C TRP A 312 -13.77 -4.86 7.86
N LEU A 313 -13.87 -4.21 6.70
CA LEU A 313 -13.10 -4.56 5.51
C LEU A 313 -11.96 -3.57 5.32
N HIS A 314 -10.72 -4.07 5.25
CA HIS A 314 -9.55 -3.26 4.96
C HIS A 314 -8.97 -3.59 3.58
N LEU A 315 -8.87 -2.58 2.71
CA LEU A 315 -8.28 -2.68 1.37
C LEU A 315 -6.90 -2.03 1.39
N GLY A 316 -5.88 -2.85 1.60
CA GLY A 316 -4.49 -2.44 1.74
C GLY A 316 -3.74 -2.31 0.41
N ALA A 317 -2.55 -2.94 0.31
CA ALA A 317 -1.73 -2.92 -0.88
C ALA A 317 -2.04 -4.08 -1.85
N ASN A 318 -1.72 -3.89 -3.14
CA ASN A 318 -1.82 -4.92 -4.18
C ASN A 318 -3.21 -5.60 -4.25
N VAL A 319 -4.27 -4.82 -4.21
CA VAL A 319 -5.64 -5.37 -4.29
C VAL A 319 -5.85 -6.11 -5.60
N ALA A 320 -5.34 -5.58 -6.72
CA ALA A 320 -5.39 -6.21 -8.04
C ALA A 320 -4.31 -5.65 -8.99
N SER A 321 -3.07 -5.56 -8.54
CA SER A 321 -1.95 -5.11 -9.38
C SER A 321 -1.67 -6.11 -10.49
N GLN A 322 -1.15 -5.62 -11.62
CA GLN A 322 -0.80 -6.46 -12.76
C GLN A 322 0.44 -7.30 -12.48
N GLU A 323 0.41 -8.52 -12.99
CA GLU A 323 1.56 -9.40 -13.02
C GLU A 323 2.54 -8.99 -14.12
N TRP A 324 3.81 -9.34 -13.92
CA TRP A 324 4.89 -9.08 -14.86
C TRP A 324 5.72 -10.34 -15.06
N HIS A 325 6.14 -10.58 -16.27
CA HIS A 325 7.04 -11.67 -16.58
C HIS A 325 8.44 -11.40 -16.00
N ASP A 326 8.91 -12.27 -15.12
CA ASP A 326 10.14 -12.01 -14.34
C ASP A 326 11.39 -11.81 -15.20
N LEU A 327 11.55 -12.55 -16.29
CA LEU A 327 12.74 -12.48 -17.13
C LEU A 327 12.68 -11.34 -18.14
N THR A 328 11.51 -11.08 -18.75
CA THR A 328 11.40 -10.09 -19.83
C THR A 328 10.98 -8.71 -19.33
N GLY A 329 10.43 -8.62 -18.11
CA GLY A 329 9.86 -7.38 -17.58
C GLY A 329 8.63 -6.89 -18.36
N GLN A 330 7.96 -7.77 -19.13
CA GLN A 330 6.72 -7.44 -19.82
C GLN A 330 5.53 -7.56 -18.88
N VAL A 331 4.60 -6.63 -18.96
CA VAL A 331 3.34 -6.70 -18.25
C VAL A 331 2.47 -7.84 -18.79
N LEU A 332 1.85 -8.60 -17.89
CA LEU A 332 0.94 -9.69 -18.21
C LEU A 332 -0.51 -9.25 -17.91
N PRO A 333 -1.53 -9.83 -18.58
CA PRO A 333 -2.93 -9.49 -18.33
C PRO A 333 -3.45 -10.00 -16.98
N SER A 334 -2.75 -10.95 -16.37
CA SER A 334 -3.06 -11.57 -15.07
C SER A 334 -2.80 -10.62 -13.90
N ILE A 335 -3.33 -11.00 -12.73
CA ILE A 335 -3.12 -10.30 -11.46
C ILE A 335 -1.88 -10.88 -10.78
N ASP A 336 -1.02 -10.02 -10.23
CA ASP A 336 0.13 -10.43 -9.41
C ASP A 336 -0.36 -11.21 -8.19
N THR A 337 0.07 -12.47 -8.09
CA THR A 337 -0.38 -13.42 -7.06
C THR A 337 0.24 -13.17 -5.68
N GLN A 338 1.22 -12.27 -5.55
CA GLN A 338 1.80 -11.88 -4.26
C GLN A 338 0.87 -10.92 -3.51
N ARG A 339 -0.38 -11.34 -3.37
CA ARG A 339 -1.42 -10.70 -2.57
C ARG A 339 -2.07 -11.73 -1.64
N PHE A 340 -2.50 -11.28 -0.48
CA PHE A 340 -2.93 -12.15 0.60
C PHE A 340 -4.24 -11.65 1.18
N LEU A 341 -5.21 -12.53 1.33
CA LEU A 341 -6.45 -12.28 2.06
C LEU A 341 -6.30 -12.85 3.48
N SER A 342 -6.39 -11.99 4.48
CA SER A 342 -6.41 -12.38 5.89
C SER A 342 -7.76 -12.03 6.50
N VAL A 343 -8.38 -12.99 7.18
CA VAL A 343 -9.70 -12.82 7.77
C VAL A 343 -9.73 -13.37 9.19
N THR A 344 -10.58 -12.83 10.05
CA THR A 344 -10.81 -13.42 11.38
C THR A 344 -11.34 -14.85 11.24
N PRO A 345 -11.01 -15.78 12.17
CA PRO A 345 -11.23 -17.22 12.00
C PRO A 345 -12.64 -17.60 11.56
N ALA A 346 -13.66 -16.94 12.11
CA ALA A 346 -15.07 -17.22 11.78
C ALA A 346 -15.42 -16.97 10.31
N LEU A 347 -14.68 -16.10 9.62
CA LEU A 347 -14.91 -15.76 8.20
C LEU A 347 -14.19 -16.69 7.21
N LEU A 348 -13.28 -17.56 7.67
CA LEU A 348 -12.48 -18.41 6.79
C LEU A 348 -13.30 -19.28 5.84
N PRO A 349 -14.37 -20.00 6.27
CA PRO A 349 -15.15 -20.83 5.37
C PRO A 349 -15.82 -20.01 4.25
N LEU A 350 -16.39 -18.87 4.62
CA LEU A 350 -17.01 -17.95 3.66
C LEU A 350 -15.98 -17.38 2.68
N ALA A 351 -14.84 -16.91 3.18
CA ALA A 351 -13.78 -16.34 2.36
C ALA A 351 -13.24 -17.37 1.36
N ARG A 352 -12.97 -18.62 1.77
CA ARG A 352 -12.54 -19.70 0.85
C ARG A 352 -13.53 -19.94 -0.28
N THR A 353 -14.82 -19.89 0.01
CA THR A 353 -15.86 -20.08 -0.99
C THR A 353 -15.92 -18.94 -1.99
N LEU A 354 -15.90 -17.69 -1.49
CA LEU A 354 -16.09 -16.50 -2.33
C LEU A 354 -14.85 -16.17 -3.18
N PHE A 355 -13.65 -16.41 -2.64
CA PHE A 355 -12.40 -16.08 -3.32
C PHE A 355 -11.81 -17.26 -4.12
N ALA A 356 -12.53 -18.38 -4.27
CA ALA A 356 -12.16 -19.44 -5.17
C ALA A 356 -11.99 -18.89 -6.61
N GLY A 357 -10.83 -19.13 -7.22
CA GLY A 357 -10.48 -18.62 -8.56
C GLY A 357 -10.04 -17.15 -8.59
N GLN A 358 -9.87 -16.51 -7.42
CA GLN A 358 -9.26 -15.16 -7.32
C GLN A 358 -7.76 -15.30 -7.12
N ALA A 359 -6.97 -15.22 -8.19
CA ALA A 359 -5.53 -15.46 -8.20
C ALA A 359 -4.82 -14.81 -6.99
N GLY A 360 -4.13 -15.61 -6.16
CA GLY A 360 -3.46 -15.21 -4.94
C GLY A 360 -4.35 -15.03 -3.70
N LEU A 361 -5.68 -15.11 -3.82
CA LEU A 361 -6.62 -14.97 -2.69
C LEU A 361 -7.42 -16.26 -2.41
N GLU A 362 -7.19 -17.33 -3.17
CA GLU A 362 -7.93 -18.61 -3.09
C GLU A 362 -7.77 -19.32 -1.74
N ALA A 363 -6.63 -19.09 -1.08
CA ALA A 363 -6.27 -19.68 0.20
C ALA A 363 -6.17 -18.59 1.28
N PRO A 364 -7.30 -18.05 1.76
CA PRO A 364 -7.26 -17.00 2.78
C PRO A 364 -6.65 -17.52 4.08
N TYR A 365 -5.91 -16.65 4.75
CA TYR A 365 -5.26 -16.91 6.02
C TYR A 365 -6.19 -16.56 7.20
N SER A 366 -6.04 -17.28 8.30
CA SER A 366 -6.55 -16.80 9.59
C SER A 366 -5.72 -15.61 10.07
N SER A 367 -6.37 -14.57 10.55
CA SER A 367 -5.69 -13.41 11.15
C SER A 367 -4.85 -13.75 12.38
N ASP A 368 -5.10 -14.89 13.02
CA ASP A 368 -4.28 -15.40 14.12
C ASP A 368 -2.90 -15.90 13.64
N GLY A 369 -2.82 -16.34 12.38
CA GLY A 369 -1.57 -16.83 11.77
C GLY A 369 -0.87 -15.80 10.91
N LEU A 370 -1.61 -14.85 10.30
CA LEU A 370 -1.07 -13.83 9.41
C LEU A 370 -1.89 -12.56 9.48
N SER A 371 -1.29 -11.48 9.92
CA SER A 371 -1.81 -10.11 9.79
C SER A 371 -0.69 -9.18 9.36
N ALA A 372 -0.99 -8.16 8.56
CA ALA A 372 -0.01 -7.19 8.09
C ALA A 372 -0.65 -5.83 7.80
N GLY A 373 0.20 -4.80 7.70
CA GLY A 373 -0.21 -3.44 7.45
C GLY A 373 -1.23 -2.95 8.48
N GLU A 374 -2.15 -2.12 8.06
CA GLU A 374 -3.16 -1.53 8.96
C GLU A 374 -4.11 -2.55 9.59
N GLN A 375 -4.23 -3.77 9.04
CA GLN A 375 -5.00 -4.84 9.69
C GLN A 375 -4.47 -5.16 11.09
N THR A 376 -3.15 -5.10 11.29
CA THR A 376 -2.53 -5.35 12.60
C THR A 376 -3.05 -4.37 13.65
N GLU A 377 -3.15 -3.09 13.28
CA GLU A 377 -3.68 -2.04 14.15
C GLU A 377 -5.17 -2.24 14.45
N ILE A 378 -5.97 -2.63 13.42
CA ILE A 378 -7.39 -2.89 13.56
C ILE A 378 -7.65 -4.05 14.52
N LEU A 379 -6.91 -5.15 14.38
CA LEU A 379 -7.03 -6.31 15.27
C LEU A 379 -6.58 -5.97 16.70
N ALA A 380 -5.47 -5.24 16.85
CA ALA A 380 -4.96 -4.80 18.14
C ALA A 380 -5.92 -3.86 18.87
N ALA A 381 -6.70 -3.06 18.13
CA ALA A 381 -7.76 -2.21 18.67
C ALA A 381 -9.01 -3.00 19.13
N GLY A 382 -9.09 -4.31 18.88
CA GLY A 382 -10.10 -5.21 19.41
C GLY A 382 -11.29 -5.49 18.50
N TYR A 383 -11.25 -5.13 17.21
CA TYR A 383 -12.31 -5.47 16.26
C TYR A 383 -12.34 -6.99 16.01
N LYS A 384 -13.54 -7.57 16.03
CA LYS A 384 -13.75 -9.04 16.09
C LYS A 384 -14.05 -9.68 14.75
N SER A 385 -14.63 -8.94 13.82
CA SER A 385 -15.00 -9.42 12.48
C SER A 385 -14.28 -8.56 11.43
N VAL A 386 -13.13 -9.03 10.95
CA VAL A 386 -12.21 -8.28 10.09
C VAL A 386 -11.80 -9.13 8.90
N ALA A 387 -11.81 -8.52 7.72
CA ALA A 387 -11.16 -9.04 6.52
C ALA A 387 -10.22 -7.97 5.95
N ALA A 388 -9.05 -8.38 5.49
CA ALA A 388 -8.08 -7.49 4.89
C ALA A 388 -7.36 -8.13 3.70
N VAL A 389 -7.09 -7.33 2.67
CA VAL A 389 -6.18 -7.70 1.59
C VAL A 389 -4.92 -6.84 1.65
N PHE A 390 -3.78 -7.47 1.47
CA PHE A 390 -2.48 -6.81 1.38
C PHE A 390 -1.55 -7.61 0.46
N GLY A 391 -0.48 -7.01 0.00
CA GLY A 391 0.45 -7.71 -0.88
C GLY A 391 1.63 -6.85 -1.32
N LEU A 392 2.54 -7.46 -2.06
CA LEU A 392 3.80 -6.89 -2.52
C LEU A 392 3.97 -7.19 -4.01
N HIS A 393 3.39 -6.37 -4.89
CA HIS A 393 3.57 -6.56 -6.33
C HIS A 393 5.00 -6.23 -6.79
N ARG A 394 5.35 -6.56 -8.05
CA ARG A 394 6.71 -6.42 -8.59
C ARG A 394 7.32 -5.02 -8.38
N HIS A 395 6.54 -3.95 -8.55
CA HIS A 395 6.96 -2.56 -8.42
C HIS A 395 6.61 -1.93 -7.06
N HIS A 396 6.28 -2.75 -6.06
CA HIS A 396 5.96 -2.27 -4.71
C HIS A 396 7.11 -1.43 -4.14
N HIS A 397 6.82 -0.21 -3.70
CA HIS A 397 7.79 0.76 -3.20
C HIS A 397 8.91 1.15 -4.18
N VAL A 398 8.64 1.04 -5.48
CA VAL A 398 9.57 1.43 -6.54
C VAL A 398 9.02 2.63 -7.29
N ALA A 399 9.90 3.51 -7.77
CA ALA A 399 9.51 4.74 -8.47
C ALA A 399 8.65 4.50 -9.73
N ASP A 400 8.78 3.31 -10.33
CA ASP A 400 8.06 2.89 -11.53
C ASP A 400 6.70 2.22 -11.23
N ASP A 401 6.16 2.36 -10.01
CA ASP A 401 4.78 1.97 -9.72
C ASP A 401 3.82 2.99 -10.33
N ASP A 402 3.58 2.84 -11.63
CA ASP A 402 2.79 3.71 -12.49
C ASP A 402 1.53 3.01 -13.05
N ALA A 403 0.84 3.66 -14.00
CA ALA A 403 -0.39 3.16 -14.61
C ALA A 403 -0.28 1.75 -15.21
N ARG A 404 0.92 1.30 -15.60
CA ARG A 404 1.15 -0.06 -16.13
C ARG A 404 1.02 -1.14 -15.05
N CYS A 405 1.09 -0.78 -13.78
CA CYS A 405 1.04 -1.69 -12.65
C CYS A 405 -0.38 -2.04 -12.21
N VAL A 406 -1.42 -1.47 -12.84
CA VAL A 406 -2.82 -1.70 -12.44
C VAL A 406 -3.75 -1.77 -13.64
N SER A 407 -4.77 -2.63 -13.58
CA SER A 407 -5.82 -2.76 -14.60
C SER A 407 -7.19 -2.52 -14.00
N ALA A 408 -7.97 -1.64 -14.63
CA ALA A 408 -9.34 -1.35 -14.20
C ALA A 408 -10.23 -2.61 -14.20
N ALA A 409 -10.05 -3.51 -15.18
CA ALA A 409 -10.80 -4.75 -15.25
C ALA A 409 -10.48 -5.69 -14.08
N ASN A 410 -9.19 -5.82 -13.73
CA ASN A 410 -8.72 -6.64 -12.62
C ASN A 410 -9.23 -6.08 -11.28
N VAL A 411 -9.16 -4.76 -11.10
CA VAL A 411 -9.69 -4.09 -9.90
C VAL A 411 -11.20 -4.25 -9.80
N ALA A 412 -11.94 -4.04 -10.90
CA ALA A 412 -13.39 -4.19 -10.92
C ALA A 412 -13.83 -5.63 -10.58
N SER A 413 -13.15 -6.64 -11.13
CA SER A 413 -13.39 -8.05 -10.81
C SER A 413 -13.20 -8.33 -9.32
N THR A 414 -12.08 -7.87 -8.75
CA THR A 414 -11.73 -8.07 -7.33
C THR A 414 -12.68 -7.30 -6.40
N ALA A 415 -13.02 -6.04 -6.72
CA ALA A 415 -13.94 -5.21 -5.95
C ALA A 415 -15.33 -5.86 -5.83
N ARG A 416 -15.79 -6.53 -6.88
CA ARG A 416 -17.07 -7.26 -6.89
C ARG A 416 -17.07 -8.42 -5.89
N VAL A 417 -15.97 -9.14 -5.75
CA VAL A 417 -15.87 -10.24 -4.77
C VAL A 417 -15.84 -9.70 -3.34
N PHE A 418 -15.16 -8.58 -3.10
CA PHE A 418 -15.23 -7.91 -1.78
C PHE A 418 -16.63 -7.38 -1.48
N GLN A 419 -17.36 -6.88 -2.49
CA GLN A 419 -18.77 -6.52 -2.33
C GLN A 419 -19.59 -7.75 -1.89
N GLN A 420 -19.44 -8.90 -2.56
CA GLN A 420 -20.12 -10.13 -2.17
C GLN A 420 -19.76 -10.58 -0.75
N LEU A 421 -18.50 -10.43 -0.34
CA LEU A 421 -18.10 -10.72 1.03
C LEU A 421 -18.87 -9.86 2.03
N VAL A 422 -18.94 -8.55 1.78
CA VAL A 422 -19.72 -7.63 2.63
C VAL A 422 -21.19 -8.04 2.66
N GLU A 423 -21.80 -8.28 1.48
CA GLU A 423 -23.21 -8.70 1.38
C GLU A 423 -23.51 -9.94 2.21
N ARG A 424 -22.64 -10.96 2.16
CA ARG A 424 -22.83 -12.22 2.88
C ARG A 424 -22.61 -12.07 4.39
N VAL A 425 -21.64 -11.26 4.80
CA VAL A 425 -21.38 -11.02 6.23
C VAL A 425 -22.50 -10.22 6.90
N ILE A 426 -23.08 -9.23 6.20
CA ILE A 426 -24.16 -8.42 6.76
C ILE A 426 -25.56 -9.07 6.66
N ALA A 427 -25.70 -10.13 5.86
CA ALA A 427 -26.95 -10.88 5.73
C ALA A 427 -27.10 -11.97 6.80
N GLY A 428 -26.05 -12.26 7.55
CA GLY A 428 -26.16 -13.17 8.65
C GLY A 428 -25.39 -14.26 8.90
#